data_2f1addd5cb51e7ba598d9e60cfe6c035
#
_entry.id   2f1addd5cb51e7ba598d9e60cfe6c035
#
_cell.length_a   1.000
_cell.length_b   1.000
_cell.length_c   1.000
_cell.angle_alpha   90.00
_cell.angle_beta   90.00
_cell.angle_gamma   90.00
#
_symmetry.space_group_name_H-M   'P 1'
#
loop_
_entity.id
_entity.type
_entity.pdbx_description
1 polymer ?
#
loop_
_entity_poly.entity_id
_entity_poly.type
_entity_poly.pdbx_seq_one_letter_code
_entity_poly.pdbx_strand_id
1 'polypeptide(L)'
;AGIDIRLRRIFGEDGKTVICPLDFGGFMGPVEGLFDPSAAVRKVVEGGCDAILVNPGLAATEWESYAGKAGLVLRVTGGSTKFSPNPTFHTLVCSVEEACRLGADAICIMLLVGSDYEQEMFEIMGQVVSDSHSLGIPVLAEVIPCDPSHSFEPEWISVCARVGYELGADAIKTYCTSEGFEEIVKACRVPIVIAGGPKVEDPNSVVRRAMAAGAAGIAFGRNVFQAPDPTVKVRELYSIVHEDCRCK
;
A
#
# COMPACT_ATOMS: atom_id res chain seq x y z
N ALA A 1 -10.93 2.55 -19.04
CA ALA A 1 -10.11 1.43 -19.57
C ALA A 1 -8.67 1.44 -19.03
N GLY A 2 -7.94 2.59 -19.02
CA GLY A 2 -6.56 2.64 -18.54
C GLY A 2 -6.43 2.24 -17.08
N ILE A 3 -7.25 2.81 -16.22
CA ILE A 3 -7.31 2.48 -14.78
C ILE A 3 -7.61 0.99 -14.58
N ASP A 4 -8.64 0.46 -15.22
CA ASP A 4 -9.06 -0.93 -15.05
C ASP A 4 -7.98 -1.94 -15.50
N ILE A 5 -7.28 -1.63 -16.62
CA ILE A 5 -6.19 -2.48 -17.12
C ILE A 5 -5.04 -2.50 -16.12
N ARG A 6 -4.69 -1.34 -15.54
CA ARG A 6 -3.60 -1.24 -14.57
C ARG A 6 -3.96 -1.88 -13.22
N LEU A 7 -5.19 -1.69 -12.75
CA LEU A 7 -5.66 -2.37 -11.54
C LEU A 7 -5.55 -3.89 -11.68
N ARG A 8 -5.81 -4.46 -12.87
CA ARG A 8 -5.64 -5.90 -13.12
C ARG A 8 -4.19 -6.39 -13.12
N ARG A 9 -3.21 -5.51 -13.11
CA ARG A 9 -1.79 -5.87 -12.94
C ARG A 9 -1.36 -5.88 -11.47
N ILE A 10 -2.22 -5.34 -10.59
CA ILE A 10 -1.99 -5.24 -9.15
C ILE A 10 -2.89 -6.20 -8.41
N PHE A 11 -4.15 -6.31 -8.85
CA PHE A 11 -5.12 -7.26 -8.31
C PHE A 11 -5.22 -8.48 -9.23
N GLY A 12 -5.23 -9.67 -8.63
CA GLY A 12 -5.47 -10.91 -9.35
C GLY A 12 -6.87 -10.99 -9.97
N GLU A 13 -7.13 -12.07 -10.71
CA GLU A 13 -8.45 -12.32 -11.34
C GLU A 13 -9.58 -12.43 -10.30
N ASP A 14 -9.25 -12.81 -9.07
CA ASP A 14 -10.14 -12.90 -7.92
C ASP A 14 -10.43 -11.54 -7.25
N GLY A 15 -9.84 -10.46 -7.76
CA GLY A 15 -9.96 -9.12 -7.20
C GLY A 15 -9.18 -8.89 -5.91
N LYS A 16 -8.24 -9.78 -5.58
CA LYS A 16 -7.40 -9.71 -4.38
C LYS A 16 -5.96 -9.37 -4.72
N THR A 17 -5.18 -8.91 -3.71
CA THR A 17 -3.78 -8.51 -3.93
C THR A 17 -2.89 -8.75 -2.71
N VAL A 18 -1.64 -9.12 -2.98
CA VAL A 18 -0.53 -9.11 -2.03
C VAL A 18 0.50 -8.08 -2.50
N ILE A 19 0.45 -6.89 -1.91
CA ILE A 19 1.42 -5.82 -2.15
C ILE A 19 2.54 -5.92 -1.12
N CYS A 20 3.80 -5.82 -1.56
CA CYS A 20 4.98 -5.76 -0.69
C CYS A 20 5.59 -4.35 -0.68
N PRO A 21 5.27 -3.48 0.32
CA PRO A 21 5.92 -2.20 0.48
C PRO A 21 7.38 -2.34 0.90
N LEU A 22 8.27 -1.72 0.12
CA LEU A 22 9.72 -1.61 0.36
C LEU A 22 10.16 -0.13 0.42
N ASP A 23 9.20 0.78 0.52
CA ASP A 23 9.40 2.24 0.59
C ASP A 23 9.85 2.75 1.96
N PHE A 24 9.87 1.88 2.97
CA PHE A 24 10.21 2.20 4.37
C PHE A 24 11.60 2.84 4.53
N GLY A 25 12.55 2.46 3.68
CA GLY A 25 13.89 3.06 3.65
C GLY A 25 13.90 4.54 3.32
N GLY A 26 12.88 5.06 2.65
CA GLY A 26 12.77 6.47 2.26
C GLY A 26 12.67 7.45 3.45
N PHE A 27 12.26 6.97 4.64
CA PHE A 27 12.20 7.79 5.85
C PHE A 27 13.02 7.22 7.01
N MET A 28 13.23 5.92 7.08
CA MET A 28 14.00 5.28 8.16
C MET A 28 15.47 5.07 7.81
N GLY A 29 15.84 5.20 6.53
CA GLY A 29 17.17 4.86 6.03
C GLY A 29 17.37 3.34 5.92
N PRO A 30 18.62 2.85 5.87
CA PRO A 30 18.89 1.43 5.81
C PRO A 30 18.49 0.78 7.14
N VAL A 31 17.58 -0.19 7.05
CA VAL A 31 17.08 -0.98 8.19
C VAL A 31 17.19 -2.46 7.88
N GLU A 32 17.06 -3.30 8.90
CA GLU A 32 17.05 -4.75 8.75
C GLU A 32 16.03 -5.19 7.67
N GLY A 33 16.46 -6.04 6.77
CA GLY A 33 15.69 -6.50 5.61
C GLY A 33 15.74 -5.55 4.39
N LEU A 34 16.21 -4.29 4.55
CA LEU A 34 16.36 -3.29 3.48
C LEU A 34 17.77 -2.70 3.39
N PHE A 35 18.79 -3.34 3.99
CA PHE A 35 20.21 -2.95 3.81
C PHE A 35 20.66 -3.14 2.35
N ASP A 36 20.17 -4.21 1.71
CA ASP A 36 20.31 -4.46 0.28
C ASP A 36 18.92 -4.41 -0.35
N PRO A 37 18.51 -3.27 -0.91
CA PRO A 37 17.18 -3.11 -1.50
C PRO A 37 16.98 -4.01 -2.73
N SER A 38 18.02 -4.27 -3.51
CA SER A 38 17.96 -5.19 -4.65
C SER A 38 17.63 -6.63 -4.22
N ALA A 39 18.25 -7.10 -3.14
CA ALA A 39 17.93 -8.41 -2.58
C ALA A 39 16.50 -8.44 -2.02
N ALA A 40 16.04 -7.35 -1.39
CA ALA A 40 14.68 -7.27 -0.87
C ALA A 40 13.64 -7.36 -2.01
N VAL A 41 13.81 -6.60 -3.09
CA VAL A 41 12.92 -6.66 -4.27
C VAL A 41 12.89 -8.07 -4.85
N ARG A 42 14.07 -8.67 -5.12
CA ARG A 42 14.14 -10.04 -5.67
C ARG A 42 13.38 -11.04 -4.80
N LYS A 43 13.60 -11.04 -3.49
CA LYS A 43 12.98 -11.99 -2.57
C LYS A 43 11.45 -11.93 -2.57
N VAL A 44 10.87 -10.72 -2.54
CA VAL A 44 9.41 -10.58 -2.52
C VAL A 44 8.80 -10.95 -3.88
N VAL A 45 9.47 -10.63 -4.98
CA VAL A 45 9.02 -11.01 -6.33
C VAL A 45 9.13 -12.52 -6.54
N GLU A 46 10.22 -13.18 -6.09
CA GLU A 46 10.36 -14.64 -6.10
C GLU A 46 9.32 -15.33 -5.20
N GLY A 47 8.86 -14.65 -4.18
CA GLY A 47 7.74 -15.07 -3.33
C GLY A 47 6.40 -15.09 -4.04
N GLY A 48 6.27 -14.37 -5.16
CA GLY A 48 5.07 -14.29 -5.98
C GLY A 48 4.09 -13.22 -5.51
N CYS A 49 4.56 -12.08 -4.97
CA CYS A 49 3.67 -10.95 -4.70
C CYS A 49 3.03 -10.43 -6.00
N ASP A 50 1.80 -9.92 -5.90
CA ASP A 50 1.13 -9.30 -7.05
C ASP A 50 1.75 -7.96 -7.43
N ALA A 51 2.20 -7.19 -6.42
CA ALA A 51 2.83 -5.90 -6.64
C ALA A 51 3.87 -5.56 -5.57
N ILE A 52 4.80 -4.70 -5.94
CA ILE A 52 5.69 -4.01 -5.00
C ILE A 52 5.27 -2.55 -4.85
N LEU A 53 5.48 -1.96 -3.68
CA LEU A 53 5.31 -0.54 -3.44
C LEU A 53 6.65 0.05 -3.05
N VAL A 54 7.17 0.96 -3.87
CA VAL A 54 8.52 1.50 -3.75
C VAL A 54 8.56 3.01 -4.02
N ASN A 55 9.66 3.64 -3.60
CA ASN A 55 9.99 5.03 -3.92
C ASN A 55 10.60 5.13 -5.34
N PRO A 56 10.58 6.32 -5.98
CA PRO A 56 11.04 6.51 -7.36
C PRO A 56 12.47 6.04 -7.62
N GLY A 57 13.40 6.33 -6.71
CA GLY A 57 14.80 5.90 -6.84
C GLY A 57 14.96 4.38 -6.92
N LEU A 58 14.21 3.65 -6.09
CA LEU A 58 14.24 2.19 -6.09
C LEU A 58 13.55 1.62 -7.35
N ALA A 59 12.45 2.23 -7.79
CA ALA A 59 11.80 1.83 -9.04
C ALA A 59 12.75 1.97 -10.24
N ALA A 60 13.50 3.06 -10.31
CA ALA A 60 14.43 3.33 -11.40
C ALA A 60 15.62 2.37 -11.45
N THR A 61 16.11 1.90 -10.29
CA THR A 61 17.32 1.06 -10.22
C THR A 61 17.03 -0.43 -10.27
N GLU A 62 15.86 -0.88 -9.81
CA GLU A 62 15.55 -2.31 -9.61
C GLU A 62 14.56 -2.90 -10.64
N TRP A 63 14.29 -2.17 -11.72
CA TRP A 63 13.25 -2.52 -12.69
C TRP A 63 13.43 -3.94 -13.28
N GLU A 64 14.64 -4.43 -13.50
CA GLU A 64 14.91 -5.78 -14.03
C GLU A 64 14.41 -6.88 -13.08
N SER A 65 14.33 -6.59 -11.79
CA SER A 65 13.92 -7.54 -10.77
C SER A 65 12.42 -7.80 -10.78
N TYR A 66 11.60 -6.80 -11.13
CA TYR A 66 10.14 -6.88 -11.04
C TYR A 66 9.38 -6.75 -12.37
N ALA A 67 9.99 -6.17 -13.41
CA ALA A 67 9.32 -5.96 -14.70
C ALA A 67 8.79 -7.27 -15.30
N GLY A 68 7.48 -7.28 -15.61
CA GLY A 68 6.79 -8.46 -16.14
C GLY A 68 6.54 -9.59 -15.13
N LYS A 69 6.85 -9.39 -13.85
CA LYS A 69 6.69 -10.38 -12.79
C LYS A 69 5.75 -9.88 -11.67
N ALA A 70 5.79 -8.61 -11.34
CA ALA A 70 4.94 -7.97 -10.33
C ALA A 70 4.54 -6.57 -10.79
N GLY A 71 3.37 -6.10 -10.39
CA GLY A 71 2.92 -4.73 -10.63
C GLY A 71 3.77 -3.71 -9.87
N LEU A 72 3.88 -2.50 -10.41
CA LEU A 72 4.58 -1.39 -9.77
C LEU A 72 3.58 -0.39 -9.16
N VAL A 73 3.52 -0.32 -7.85
CA VAL A 73 2.87 0.78 -7.11
C VAL A 73 3.94 1.78 -6.71
N LEU A 74 3.88 3.00 -7.23
CA LEU A 74 4.90 4.01 -6.98
C LEU A 74 4.45 4.99 -5.91
N ARG A 75 5.23 5.14 -4.84
CA ARG A 75 5.04 6.16 -3.81
C ARG A 75 5.40 7.53 -4.38
N VAL A 76 4.43 8.42 -4.53
CA VAL A 76 4.65 9.78 -5.05
C VAL A 76 4.70 10.85 -3.96
N THR A 77 4.25 10.53 -2.74
CA THR A 77 4.38 11.42 -1.59
C THR A 77 5.49 10.96 -0.66
N GLY A 78 6.25 11.91 -0.12
CA GLY A 78 7.25 11.71 0.90
C GLY A 78 6.95 12.58 2.11
N GLY A 79 7.13 12.01 3.28
CA GLY A 79 7.09 12.76 4.53
C GLY A 79 8.48 13.16 4.97
N SER A 80 8.63 13.18 6.26
CA SER A 80 9.89 13.50 6.92
C SER A 80 10.71 12.24 7.21
N THR A 81 12.01 12.39 7.40
CA THR A 81 12.82 11.30 7.94
C THR A 81 12.57 11.13 9.44
N LYS A 82 13.02 10.00 10.01
CA LYS A 82 12.97 9.72 11.46
C LYS A 82 13.63 10.79 12.35
N PHE A 83 14.40 11.68 11.77
CA PHE A 83 15.08 12.77 12.49
C PHE A 83 14.30 14.08 12.45
N SER A 84 13.21 14.16 11.67
CA SER A 84 12.38 15.35 11.61
C SER A 84 11.59 15.54 12.91
N PRO A 85 11.48 16.78 13.40
CA PRO A 85 10.64 17.09 14.56
C PRO A 85 9.14 17.01 14.24
N ASN A 86 8.78 17.04 12.95
CA ASN A 86 7.38 17.02 12.51
C ASN A 86 7.16 15.96 11.40
N PRO A 87 6.84 14.70 11.77
CA PRO A 87 6.59 13.63 10.81
C PRO A 87 5.14 13.56 10.31
N THR A 88 4.33 14.60 10.54
CA THR A 88 2.87 14.58 10.36
C THR A 88 2.39 15.15 9.02
N PHE A 89 3.31 15.47 8.11
CA PHE A 89 3.01 16.00 6.79
C PHE A 89 3.70 15.19 5.69
N HIS A 90 2.94 14.86 4.63
CA HIS A 90 3.44 14.26 3.40
C HIS A 90 3.23 15.21 2.24
N THR A 91 4.30 15.51 1.51
CA THR A 91 4.29 16.35 0.32
C THR A 91 4.54 15.53 -0.94
N LEU A 92 4.24 16.12 -2.11
CA LEU A 92 4.54 15.50 -3.40
C LEU A 92 6.06 15.53 -3.64
N VAL A 93 6.66 14.37 -3.90
CA VAL A 93 8.10 14.21 -4.18
C VAL A 93 8.37 13.58 -5.55
N CYS A 94 7.33 13.15 -6.25
CA CYS A 94 7.37 12.61 -7.60
C CYS A 94 6.10 13.01 -8.33
N SER A 95 6.22 13.57 -9.53
CA SER A 95 5.02 13.90 -10.31
C SER A 95 4.36 12.66 -10.92
N VAL A 96 3.09 12.79 -11.32
CA VAL A 96 2.36 11.72 -11.99
C VAL A 96 3.01 11.34 -13.33
N GLU A 97 3.51 12.33 -14.08
CA GLU A 97 4.23 12.10 -15.33
C GLU A 97 5.54 11.34 -15.12
N GLU A 98 6.26 11.64 -14.02
CA GLU A 98 7.46 10.88 -13.66
C GLU A 98 7.10 9.44 -13.30
N ALA A 99 6.04 9.23 -12.54
CA ALA A 99 5.53 7.89 -12.22
C ALA A 99 5.17 7.12 -13.51
N CYS A 100 4.56 7.78 -14.48
CA CYS A 100 4.31 7.21 -15.81
C CYS A 100 5.59 6.76 -16.51
N ARG A 101 6.62 7.63 -16.52
CA ARG A 101 7.93 7.31 -17.14
C ARG A 101 8.64 6.15 -16.48
N LEU A 102 8.45 5.99 -15.16
CA LEU A 102 8.96 4.86 -14.40
C LEU A 102 8.14 3.58 -14.57
N GLY A 103 7.04 3.62 -15.33
CA GLY A 103 6.22 2.46 -15.64
C GLY A 103 5.25 2.06 -14.52
N ALA A 104 4.81 3.01 -13.68
CA ALA A 104 3.88 2.73 -12.61
C ALA A 104 2.54 2.17 -13.11
N ASP A 105 2.09 1.09 -12.48
CA ASP A 105 0.76 0.52 -12.64
C ASP A 105 -0.26 1.18 -11.71
N ALA A 106 0.20 1.72 -10.57
CA ALA A 106 -0.58 2.60 -9.70
C ALA A 106 0.32 3.61 -8.99
N ILE A 107 -0.30 4.68 -8.53
CA ILE A 107 0.33 5.67 -7.66
C ILE A 107 -0.12 5.44 -6.23
N CYS A 108 0.82 5.51 -5.28
CA CYS A 108 0.51 5.51 -3.86
C CYS A 108 0.75 6.89 -3.23
N ILE A 109 -0.26 7.38 -2.53
CA ILE A 109 -0.23 8.65 -1.79
C ILE A 109 -0.55 8.40 -0.32
N MET A 110 0.08 9.16 0.59
CA MET A 110 -0.18 9.09 2.03
C MET A 110 -1.04 10.26 2.48
N LEU A 111 -2.07 9.96 3.27
CA LEU A 111 -2.85 10.93 4.04
C LEU A 111 -2.81 10.56 5.53
N LEU A 112 -2.59 11.55 6.39
CA LEU A 112 -2.56 11.40 7.84
C LEU A 112 -3.77 12.12 8.44
N VAL A 113 -4.83 11.38 8.76
CA VAL A 113 -6.07 11.91 9.33
C VAL A 113 -5.83 12.39 10.76
N GLY A 114 -6.29 13.62 11.04
CA GLY A 114 -6.04 14.27 12.32
C GLY A 114 -4.70 14.99 12.42
N SER A 115 -3.99 15.16 11.29
CA SER A 115 -2.79 16.00 11.22
C SER A 115 -3.15 17.49 11.17
N ASP A 116 -2.30 18.35 11.72
CA ASP A 116 -2.41 19.82 11.55
C ASP A 116 -2.30 20.26 10.07
N TYR A 117 -1.81 19.38 9.20
CA TYR A 117 -1.61 19.60 7.75
C TYR A 117 -2.57 18.77 6.89
N GLU A 118 -3.69 18.35 7.45
CA GLU A 118 -4.65 17.48 6.76
C GLU A 118 -5.19 18.13 5.49
N GLN A 119 -5.48 19.44 5.54
CA GLN A 119 -6.04 20.19 4.40
C GLN A 119 -5.06 20.25 3.23
N GLU A 120 -3.78 20.51 3.49
CA GLU A 120 -2.73 20.54 2.47
C GLU A 120 -2.55 19.16 1.83
N MET A 121 -2.63 18.09 2.62
CA MET A 121 -2.57 16.74 2.08
C MET A 121 -3.81 16.38 1.23
N PHE A 122 -4.98 16.93 1.56
CA PHE A 122 -6.19 16.79 0.74
C PHE A 122 -6.05 17.51 -0.60
N GLU A 123 -5.48 18.72 -0.63
CA GLU A 123 -5.19 19.45 -1.86
C GLU A 123 -4.23 18.66 -2.76
N ILE A 124 -3.15 18.14 -2.18
CA ILE A 124 -2.18 17.29 -2.90
C ILE A 124 -2.88 16.05 -3.47
N MET A 125 -3.72 15.37 -2.67
CA MET A 125 -4.45 14.20 -3.15
C MET A 125 -5.40 14.55 -4.30
N GLY A 126 -6.17 15.63 -4.17
CA GLY A 126 -7.09 16.07 -5.23
C GLY A 126 -6.37 16.32 -6.55
N GLN A 127 -5.21 16.97 -6.51
CA GLN A 127 -4.39 17.21 -7.69
C GLN A 127 -3.85 15.89 -8.27
N VAL A 128 -3.26 15.03 -7.44
CA VAL A 128 -2.71 13.73 -7.87
C VAL A 128 -3.78 12.84 -8.48
N VAL A 129 -4.97 12.78 -7.89
CA VAL A 129 -6.10 11.99 -8.44
C VAL A 129 -6.50 12.52 -9.81
N SER A 130 -6.66 13.85 -9.96
CA SER A 130 -7.00 14.48 -11.25
C SER A 130 -5.97 14.16 -12.33
N ASP A 131 -4.69 14.34 -12.03
CA ASP A 131 -3.60 14.10 -12.98
C ASP A 131 -3.49 12.61 -13.33
N SER A 132 -3.58 11.73 -12.33
CA SER A 132 -3.51 10.27 -12.51
C SER A 132 -4.65 9.75 -13.37
N HIS A 133 -5.87 10.19 -13.10
CA HIS A 133 -7.05 9.77 -13.88
C HIS A 133 -6.97 10.27 -15.34
N SER A 134 -6.42 11.48 -15.56
CA SER A 134 -6.20 11.99 -16.92
C SER A 134 -5.26 11.11 -17.75
N LEU A 135 -4.31 10.45 -17.10
CA LEU A 135 -3.36 9.51 -17.71
C LEU A 135 -3.79 8.03 -17.58
N GLY A 136 -4.95 7.78 -16.98
CA GLY A 136 -5.49 6.44 -16.78
C GLY A 136 -4.69 5.59 -15.80
N ILE A 137 -4.08 6.21 -14.78
CA ILE A 137 -3.34 5.54 -13.71
C ILE A 137 -4.22 5.52 -12.45
N PRO A 138 -4.44 4.37 -11.80
CA PRO A 138 -5.18 4.29 -10.54
C PRO A 138 -4.37 4.84 -9.36
N VAL A 139 -5.09 5.34 -8.35
CA VAL A 139 -4.54 5.86 -7.11
C VAL A 139 -4.89 4.93 -5.95
N LEU A 140 -3.87 4.38 -5.29
CA LEU A 140 -3.94 3.72 -3.99
C LEU A 140 -3.69 4.76 -2.91
N ALA A 141 -4.71 5.18 -2.17
CA ALA A 141 -4.55 6.09 -1.05
C ALA A 141 -4.24 5.31 0.23
N GLU A 142 -3.06 5.50 0.79
CA GLU A 142 -2.73 5.08 2.14
C GLU A 142 -3.22 6.14 3.11
N VAL A 143 -4.34 5.87 3.77
CA VAL A 143 -5.00 6.78 4.69
C VAL A 143 -5.01 6.15 6.07
N ILE A 144 -4.33 6.78 7.01
CA ILE A 144 -4.17 6.28 8.38
C ILE A 144 -4.30 7.42 9.39
N PRO A 145 -4.64 7.14 10.65
CA PRO A 145 -4.60 8.14 11.71
C PRO A 145 -3.19 8.70 11.88
N CYS A 146 -3.10 10.02 12.07
CA CYS A 146 -1.82 10.69 12.35
C CYS A 146 -1.26 10.29 13.71
N ASP A 147 -2.11 10.19 14.72
CA ASP A 147 -1.74 9.67 16.05
C ASP A 147 -1.81 8.14 16.06
N PRO A 148 -0.68 7.45 16.29
CA PRO A 148 -0.65 5.98 16.33
C PRO A 148 -1.57 5.35 17.38
N SER A 149 -1.98 6.06 18.42
CA SER A 149 -2.90 5.56 19.45
C SER A 149 -4.27 5.19 18.86
N HIS A 150 -4.68 5.84 17.77
CA HIS A 150 -5.94 5.61 17.07
C HIS A 150 -5.85 4.62 15.89
N SER A 151 -4.68 3.99 15.66
CA SER A 151 -4.40 3.17 14.47
C SER A 151 -5.35 1.99 14.28
N PHE A 152 -6.02 1.53 15.32
CA PHE A 152 -6.91 0.36 15.27
C PHE A 152 -8.31 0.65 15.80
N GLU A 153 -8.66 1.92 16.00
CA GLU A 153 -9.98 2.35 16.44
C GLU A 153 -10.96 2.38 15.26
N PRO A 154 -12.13 1.69 15.35
CA PRO A 154 -13.08 1.59 14.23
C PRO A 154 -13.56 2.93 13.69
N GLU A 155 -13.81 3.91 14.55
CA GLU A 155 -14.26 5.26 14.16
C GLU A 155 -13.20 5.95 13.28
N TRP A 156 -11.93 5.95 13.71
CA TRP A 156 -10.82 6.56 12.96
C TRP A 156 -10.59 5.87 11.63
N ILE A 157 -10.57 4.54 11.61
CA ILE A 157 -10.35 3.78 10.37
C ILE A 157 -11.52 3.94 9.40
N SER A 158 -12.75 4.06 9.91
CA SER A 158 -13.92 4.37 9.10
C SER A 158 -13.80 5.73 8.40
N VAL A 159 -13.36 6.77 9.13
CA VAL A 159 -13.07 8.08 8.55
C VAL A 159 -11.96 7.99 7.52
N CYS A 160 -10.84 7.33 7.84
CA CYS A 160 -9.71 7.15 6.91
C CYS A 160 -10.16 6.51 5.58
N ALA A 161 -10.88 5.39 5.65
CA ALA A 161 -11.37 4.69 4.46
C ALA A 161 -12.34 5.56 3.64
N ARG A 162 -13.26 6.23 4.32
CA ARG A 162 -14.28 7.06 3.66
C ARG A 162 -13.68 8.31 3.01
N VAL A 163 -12.78 9.00 3.68
CA VAL A 163 -12.09 10.18 3.15
C VAL A 163 -11.32 9.83 1.89
N GLY A 164 -10.51 8.77 1.91
CA GLY A 164 -9.77 8.35 0.73
C GLY A 164 -10.67 8.03 -0.45
N TYR A 165 -11.77 7.32 -0.22
CA TYR A 165 -12.78 7.03 -1.23
C TYR A 165 -13.45 8.30 -1.79
N GLU A 166 -13.92 9.21 -0.95
CA GLU A 166 -14.62 10.43 -1.38
C GLU A 166 -13.69 11.43 -2.10
N LEU A 167 -12.38 11.38 -1.81
CA LEU A 167 -11.37 12.17 -2.53
C LEU A 167 -10.95 11.53 -3.87
N GLY A 168 -11.53 10.38 -4.24
CA GLY A 168 -11.40 9.79 -5.57
C GLY A 168 -10.32 8.72 -5.72
N ALA A 169 -9.83 8.12 -4.63
CA ALA A 169 -8.94 6.97 -4.74
C ALA A 169 -9.65 5.76 -5.38
N ASP A 170 -8.91 4.97 -6.14
CA ASP A 170 -9.37 3.73 -6.77
C ASP A 170 -9.22 2.52 -5.85
N ALA A 171 -8.36 2.61 -4.85
CA ALA A 171 -8.19 1.65 -3.76
C ALA A 171 -7.67 2.35 -2.49
N ILE A 172 -8.00 1.79 -1.33
CA ILE A 172 -7.57 2.32 -0.03
C ILE A 172 -6.60 1.34 0.64
N LYS A 173 -5.53 1.89 1.22
CA LYS A 173 -4.67 1.17 2.14
C LYS A 173 -4.86 1.76 3.54
N THR A 174 -5.31 0.96 4.50
CA THR A 174 -5.50 1.39 5.89
C THR A 174 -5.35 0.22 6.85
N TYR A 175 -5.45 0.44 8.17
CA TYR A 175 -5.33 -0.64 9.13
C TYR A 175 -6.62 -1.45 9.25
N CYS A 176 -6.48 -2.72 9.67
CA CYS A 176 -7.60 -3.57 10.02
C CYS A 176 -7.91 -3.44 11.52
N THR A 177 -9.14 -3.12 11.85
CA THR A 177 -9.62 -3.08 13.23
C THR A 177 -9.90 -4.49 13.76
N SER A 178 -9.92 -4.66 15.09
CA SER A 178 -10.30 -5.93 15.72
C SER A 178 -11.80 -6.23 15.57
N GLU A 179 -12.61 -5.18 15.56
CA GLU A 179 -14.07 -5.21 15.47
C GLU A 179 -14.55 -4.17 14.45
N GLY A 180 -15.74 -4.36 13.85
CA GLY A 180 -16.37 -3.40 12.96
C GLY A 180 -15.71 -3.20 11.59
N PHE A 181 -14.70 -3.99 11.21
CA PHE A 181 -14.01 -3.82 9.93
C PHE A 181 -14.89 -4.19 8.73
N GLU A 182 -15.79 -5.15 8.89
CA GLU A 182 -16.75 -5.53 7.84
C GLU A 182 -17.68 -4.37 7.47
N GLU A 183 -18.14 -3.60 8.44
CA GLU A 183 -18.97 -2.40 8.22
C GLU A 183 -18.17 -1.31 7.50
N ILE A 184 -16.90 -1.14 7.83
CA ILE A 184 -16.00 -0.20 7.14
C ILE A 184 -15.85 -0.59 5.67
N VAL A 185 -15.60 -1.88 5.39
CA VAL A 185 -15.50 -2.40 4.02
C VAL A 185 -16.81 -2.17 3.25
N LYS A 186 -17.96 -2.46 3.85
CA LYS A 186 -19.28 -2.24 3.23
C LYS A 186 -19.56 -0.76 2.94
N ALA A 187 -19.08 0.15 3.78
CA ALA A 187 -19.27 1.59 3.61
C ALA A 187 -18.33 2.22 2.56
N CYS A 188 -17.29 1.51 2.16
CA CYS A 188 -16.33 1.93 1.14
C CYS A 188 -16.63 1.24 -0.19
N ARG A 189 -16.73 2.02 -1.28
CA ARG A 189 -17.10 1.51 -2.62
C ARG A 189 -15.89 1.05 -3.45
N VAL A 190 -14.67 1.25 -2.94
CA VAL A 190 -13.43 0.81 -3.58
C VAL A 190 -12.74 -0.24 -2.72
N PRO A 191 -11.86 -1.09 -3.31
CA PRO A 191 -11.16 -2.12 -2.58
C PRO A 191 -10.36 -1.56 -1.39
N ILE A 192 -10.44 -2.21 -0.23
CA ILE A 192 -9.59 -1.91 0.92
C ILE A 192 -8.51 -2.97 1.05
N VAL A 193 -7.25 -2.53 1.02
CA VAL A 193 -6.05 -3.34 1.24
C VAL A 193 -5.52 -3.01 2.63
N ILE A 194 -5.29 -4.00 3.48
CA ILE A 194 -4.86 -3.72 4.85
C ILE A 194 -3.35 -3.47 4.95
N ALA A 195 -3.00 -2.42 5.69
CA ALA A 195 -1.61 -2.12 6.05
C ALA A 195 -1.13 -3.06 7.17
N GLY A 196 0.14 -3.50 7.09
CA GLY A 196 0.71 -4.41 8.07
C GLY A 196 1.00 -3.79 9.43
N GLY A 197 1.14 -2.48 9.51
CA GLY A 197 1.46 -1.78 10.75
C GLY A 197 2.81 -2.19 11.35
N PRO A 198 2.95 -2.17 12.69
CA PRO A 198 4.10 -2.71 13.39
C PRO A 198 4.28 -4.21 13.13
N LYS A 199 5.51 -4.72 13.36
CA LYS A 199 5.75 -6.17 13.31
C LYS A 199 4.93 -6.87 14.38
N VAL A 200 4.20 -7.91 13.99
CA VAL A 200 3.37 -8.74 14.89
C VAL A 200 3.91 -10.18 14.94
N GLU A 201 3.57 -10.92 15.99
CA GLU A 201 4.01 -12.31 16.15
C GLU A 201 3.36 -13.24 15.13
N ASP A 202 2.05 -13.05 14.86
CA ASP A 202 1.29 -13.86 13.89
C ASP A 202 0.61 -12.97 12.84
N PRO A 203 1.34 -12.57 11.78
CA PRO A 203 0.76 -11.82 10.67
C PRO A 203 -0.28 -12.63 9.88
N ASN A 204 -0.19 -13.96 9.85
CA ASN A 204 -1.11 -14.82 9.12
C ASN A 204 -2.53 -14.75 9.72
N SER A 205 -2.65 -14.73 11.06
CA SER A 205 -3.93 -14.56 11.74
C SER A 205 -4.59 -13.21 11.43
N VAL A 206 -3.80 -12.14 11.40
CA VAL A 206 -4.31 -10.80 11.04
C VAL A 206 -4.86 -10.81 9.62
N VAL A 207 -4.14 -11.43 8.68
CA VAL A 207 -4.59 -11.51 7.27
C VAL A 207 -5.87 -12.33 7.15
N ARG A 208 -5.95 -13.52 7.76
CA ARG A 208 -7.18 -14.34 7.72
C ARG A 208 -8.40 -13.57 8.23
N ARG A 209 -8.26 -12.85 9.35
CA ARG A 209 -9.36 -12.04 9.91
C ARG A 209 -9.78 -10.93 8.95
N ALA A 210 -8.82 -10.21 8.37
CA ALA A 210 -9.11 -9.12 7.44
C ALA A 210 -9.80 -9.63 6.15
N MET A 211 -9.30 -10.74 5.59
CA MET A 211 -9.92 -11.34 4.40
C MET A 211 -11.33 -11.84 4.69
N ALA A 212 -11.58 -12.45 5.86
CA ALA A 212 -12.91 -12.86 6.29
C ALA A 212 -13.87 -11.68 6.45
N ALA A 213 -13.37 -10.51 6.83
CA ALA A 213 -14.13 -9.27 6.95
C ALA A 213 -14.29 -8.50 5.62
N GLY A 214 -13.80 -9.06 4.50
CA GLY A 214 -14.01 -8.52 3.15
C GLY A 214 -12.90 -7.61 2.64
N ALA A 215 -11.71 -7.60 3.25
CA ALA A 215 -10.55 -6.91 2.67
C ALA A 215 -10.24 -7.45 1.27
N ALA A 216 -9.77 -6.59 0.38
CA ALA A 216 -9.34 -6.96 -0.96
C ALA A 216 -7.86 -7.38 -1.04
N GLY A 217 -7.16 -7.46 0.08
CA GLY A 217 -5.78 -7.89 0.12
C GLY A 217 -4.97 -7.21 1.22
N ILE A 218 -3.66 -7.30 1.07
CA ILE A 218 -2.70 -6.82 2.05
C ILE A 218 -1.59 -5.96 1.41
N ALA A 219 -1.03 -5.04 2.20
CA ALA A 219 0.18 -4.29 1.87
C ALA A 219 1.13 -4.37 3.07
N PHE A 220 1.87 -5.49 3.16
CA PHE A 220 2.71 -5.81 4.32
C PHE A 220 4.18 -5.57 4.03
N GLY A 221 4.78 -4.56 4.70
CA GLY A 221 6.21 -4.24 4.64
C GLY A 221 7.02 -5.01 5.68
N ARG A 222 7.13 -4.48 6.90
CA ARG A 222 7.96 -5.03 7.99
C ARG A 222 7.69 -6.50 8.31
N ASN A 223 6.44 -6.91 8.27
CA ASN A 223 6.03 -8.30 8.49
C ASN A 223 6.53 -9.26 7.39
N VAL A 224 6.98 -8.72 6.25
CA VAL A 224 7.55 -9.48 5.12
C VAL A 224 9.07 -9.31 5.07
N PHE A 225 9.58 -8.08 4.84
CA PHE A 225 11.01 -7.90 4.58
C PHE A 225 11.90 -8.13 5.82
N GLN A 226 11.34 -8.12 7.04
CA GLN A 226 12.01 -8.51 8.29
C GLN A 226 11.68 -9.94 8.75
N ALA A 227 11.01 -10.74 7.91
CA ALA A 227 10.85 -12.16 8.16
C ALA A 227 12.19 -12.89 7.99
N PRO A 228 12.41 -14.03 8.66
CA PRO A 228 13.61 -14.83 8.48
C PRO A 228 13.83 -15.22 7.01
N ASP A 229 12.77 -15.52 6.28
CA ASP A 229 12.76 -15.72 4.82
C ASP A 229 11.58 -14.96 4.21
N PRO A 230 11.83 -13.77 3.62
CA PRO A 230 10.78 -12.99 2.97
C PRO A 230 10.08 -13.70 1.81
N THR A 231 10.80 -14.54 1.06
CA THR A 231 10.24 -15.31 -0.07
C THR A 231 9.20 -16.31 0.40
N VAL A 232 9.51 -17.05 1.46
CA VAL A 232 8.57 -18.00 2.10
C VAL A 232 7.40 -17.24 2.70
N LYS A 233 7.66 -16.13 3.37
CA LYS A 233 6.60 -15.32 4.00
C LYS A 233 5.60 -14.79 2.97
N VAL A 234 6.06 -14.29 1.83
CA VAL A 234 5.16 -13.86 0.74
C VAL A 234 4.29 -15.02 0.25
N ARG A 235 4.87 -16.20 0.01
CA ARG A 235 4.10 -17.40 -0.42
C ARG A 235 3.01 -17.80 0.57
N GLU A 236 3.33 -17.77 1.87
CA GLU A 236 2.33 -18.05 2.92
C GLU A 236 1.18 -17.04 2.88
N LEU A 237 1.50 -15.74 2.84
CA LEU A 237 0.50 -14.67 2.80
C LEU A 237 -0.31 -14.71 1.50
N TYR A 238 0.34 -14.98 0.38
CA TYR A 238 -0.31 -15.15 -0.92
C TYR A 238 -1.34 -16.28 -0.89
N SER A 239 -0.98 -17.43 -0.32
CA SER A 239 -1.90 -18.56 -0.18
C SER A 239 -3.14 -18.17 0.63
N ILE A 240 -2.98 -17.42 1.73
CA ILE A 240 -4.11 -16.99 2.57
C ILE A 240 -5.02 -16.01 1.81
N VAL A 241 -4.43 -15.05 1.09
CA VAL A 241 -5.18 -14.00 0.39
C VAL A 241 -5.97 -14.57 -0.79
N HIS A 242 -5.39 -15.54 -1.53
CA HIS A 242 -5.96 -16.10 -2.77
C HIS A 242 -6.56 -17.52 -2.61
N GLU A 243 -6.68 -18.04 -1.39
CA GLU A 243 -7.13 -19.42 -1.10
C GLU A 243 -8.52 -19.77 -1.68
N ASP A 244 -9.42 -18.80 -1.81
CA ASP A 244 -10.78 -19.05 -2.31
C ASP A 244 -10.87 -19.31 -3.83
N CYS A 245 -9.80 -19.07 -4.61
CA CYS A 245 -9.81 -19.24 -6.06
C CYS A 245 -9.50 -20.66 -6.55
N ARG A 246 -8.95 -21.55 -5.71
CA ARG A 246 -8.56 -22.91 -6.11
C ARG A 246 -9.63 -23.97 -5.87
N CYS A 247 -10.78 -23.59 -5.31
CA CYS A 247 -11.88 -24.51 -4.94
C CYS A 247 -13.18 -24.31 -5.73
N LYS A 248 -13.08 -23.73 -6.94
CA LYS A 248 -14.24 -23.65 -7.86
C LYS A 248 -13.95 -24.29 -9.19
#